data_58fb9f3b92e5f1cf51b477fa6e786076
#
_entry.id   58fb9f3b92e5f1cf51b477fa6e786076
#
_cell.length_a   1.000
_cell.length_b   1.000
_cell.length_c   1.000
_cell.angle_alpha   90.00
_cell.angle_beta   90.00
_cell.angle_gamma   90.00
#
_symmetry.space_group_name_H-M   'P 1'
#
loop_
_entity.id
_entity.type
_entity.pdbx_description
1 polymer ?
#
loop_
_entity_poly.entity_id
_entity_poly.type
_entity_poly.pdbx_seq_one_letter_code
_entity_poly.pdbx_strand_id
1 'polypeptide(L)'
;EKGKHDITLVLFEEILERVMLSSDEFFFMNRGYSLAEEDNFWYKFANAANQKSLAELQELYQEVLQQNGDRANLRKAIVHSRIEINEQFLLNTRFDVSIVSEEDKAVIQTYLWKVQSWTLEEIRIFANSVDYFEEDVQIYFFQLVLKSLEKYKHYDRGKKVFSTLLTNIIEELITRDQLEYAAQLLEILHELSSTHDCAFYRIMHNYYQGLIWMKNDEVEQGLKESKSAIRILDALDYKSLALLYNTLLQQFLEKENIQIV
;
A
#
# COMPACT_ATOMS: atom_id res chain seq x y z
N GLU A 1 25.56 32.01 12.88
CA GLU A 1 26.87 31.33 12.82
C GLU A 1 27.21 30.97 11.37
N LYS A 2 28.46 31.19 10.97
CA LYS A 2 28.86 31.23 9.55
C LYS A 2 29.15 29.88 8.92
N GLY A 3 28.50 28.78 9.38
CA GLY A 3 28.59 27.45 8.72
C GLY A 3 30.01 26.89 8.51
N LYS A 4 30.95 27.17 9.43
CA LYS A 4 32.37 26.82 9.27
C LYS A 4 32.80 25.51 9.93
N HIS A 5 31.89 24.81 10.63
CA HIS A 5 32.19 23.57 11.35
C HIS A 5 31.07 22.59 11.18
N ASP A 6 31.44 21.34 10.92
CA ASP A 6 30.51 20.21 10.95
C ASP A 6 30.11 19.93 12.40
N ILE A 7 28.87 19.51 12.59
CA ILE A 7 28.32 19.09 13.87
C ILE A 7 28.22 17.56 13.88
N THR A 8 28.58 16.93 14.96
CA THR A 8 28.37 15.48 15.12
C THR A 8 26.89 15.17 15.29
N LEU A 9 26.47 13.94 14.91
CA LEU A 9 25.09 13.51 15.08
C LEU A 9 24.63 13.60 16.54
N VAL A 10 25.49 13.21 17.49
CA VAL A 10 25.20 13.29 18.94
C VAL A 10 24.93 14.73 19.37
N LEU A 11 25.80 15.69 18.98
CA LEU A 11 25.58 17.09 19.31
C LEU A 11 24.33 17.66 18.63
N PHE A 12 24.01 17.21 17.42
CA PHE A 12 22.79 17.58 16.72
C PHE A 12 21.53 17.12 17.48
N GLU A 13 21.51 15.85 17.93
CA GLU A 13 20.43 15.29 18.73
C GLU A 13 20.27 16.03 20.08
N GLU A 14 21.38 16.33 20.79
CA GLU A 14 21.35 17.11 22.03
C GLU A 14 20.78 18.53 21.83
N ILE A 15 21.09 19.18 20.70
CA ILE A 15 20.54 20.48 20.37
C ILE A 15 19.03 20.39 20.13
N LEU A 16 18.58 19.38 19.36
CA LEU A 16 17.16 19.19 19.08
C LEU A 16 16.37 18.91 20.36
N GLU A 17 16.88 18.08 21.27
CA GLU A 17 16.26 17.86 22.58
C GLU A 17 16.09 19.16 23.38
N ARG A 18 17.13 20.00 23.44
CA ARG A 18 17.08 21.28 24.18
C ARG A 18 16.03 22.24 23.63
N VAL A 19 15.77 22.22 22.33
CA VAL A 19 14.76 23.07 21.71
C VAL A 19 13.41 22.35 21.54
N MET A 20 13.28 21.12 22.04
CA MET A 20 12.07 20.28 21.95
C MET A 20 11.59 20.10 20.51
N LEU A 21 12.50 19.90 19.57
CA LEU A 21 12.24 19.74 18.15
C LEU A 21 12.64 18.33 17.72
N SER A 22 11.75 17.63 16.99
CA SER A 22 12.11 16.32 16.40
C SER A 22 13.02 16.49 15.19
N SER A 23 13.83 15.48 14.88
CA SER A 23 14.66 15.48 13.67
C SER A 23 13.83 15.61 12.39
N ASP A 24 12.69 14.94 12.32
CA ASP A 24 11.78 15.00 11.17
C ASP A 24 11.23 16.41 10.96
N GLU A 25 10.80 17.08 12.04
CA GLU A 25 10.32 18.46 11.98
C GLU A 25 11.44 19.43 11.60
N PHE A 26 12.64 19.25 12.16
CA PHE A 26 13.81 20.04 11.78
C PHE A 26 14.10 19.95 10.29
N PHE A 27 14.15 18.74 9.73
CA PHE A 27 14.39 18.56 8.30
C PHE A 27 13.24 19.07 7.43
N PHE A 28 12.00 18.98 7.88
CA PHE A 28 10.86 19.59 7.21
C PHE A 28 10.98 21.11 7.13
N MET A 29 11.32 21.77 8.26
CA MET A 29 11.58 23.21 8.31
C MET A 29 12.80 23.61 7.45
N ASN A 30 13.88 22.84 7.52
CA ASN A 30 15.11 23.11 6.75
C ASN A 30 14.89 23.01 5.22
N ARG A 31 13.90 22.23 4.79
CA ARG A 31 13.45 22.16 3.39
C ARG A 31 12.40 23.23 3.04
N GLY A 32 12.24 24.26 3.83
CA GLY A 32 11.24 25.31 3.60
C GLY A 32 9.81 24.80 3.76
N TYR A 33 9.57 23.94 4.74
CA TYR A 33 8.28 23.29 5.03
C TYR A 33 7.77 22.40 3.90
N SER A 34 8.69 21.70 3.25
CA SER A 34 8.39 20.76 2.16
C SER A 34 8.71 19.33 2.58
N LEU A 35 7.95 18.37 2.03
CA LEU A 35 8.24 16.95 2.20
C LEU A 35 9.61 16.60 1.60
N ALA A 36 10.25 15.57 2.11
CA ALA A 36 11.37 14.96 1.43
C ALA A 36 10.93 14.45 0.04
N GLU A 37 11.84 14.42 -0.93
CA GLU A 37 11.52 14.00 -2.30
C GLU A 37 10.82 12.63 -2.34
N GLU A 38 11.31 11.68 -1.54
CA GLU A 38 10.74 10.34 -1.42
C GLU A 38 9.31 10.37 -0.89
N ASP A 39 9.09 11.12 0.20
CA ASP A 39 7.77 11.23 0.82
C ASP A 39 6.78 11.96 -0.10
N ASN A 40 7.26 12.96 -0.84
CA ASN A 40 6.45 13.70 -1.80
C ASN A 40 6.02 12.82 -2.98
N PHE A 41 6.93 11.97 -3.49
CA PHE A 41 6.60 11.01 -4.54
C PHE A 41 5.49 10.06 -4.08
N TRP A 42 5.67 9.41 -2.92
CA TRP A 42 4.67 8.47 -2.41
C TRP A 42 3.36 9.12 -2.03
N TYR A 43 3.40 10.36 -1.52
CA TYR A 43 2.19 11.12 -1.23
C TYR A 43 1.38 11.39 -2.51
N LYS A 44 2.02 11.91 -3.56
CA LYS A 44 1.39 12.16 -4.87
C LYS A 44 0.85 10.86 -5.47
N PHE A 45 1.68 9.81 -5.50
CA PHE A 45 1.30 8.51 -6.04
C PHE A 45 0.09 7.91 -5.34
N ALA A 46 0.11 7.85 -4.00
CA ALA A 46 -0.99 7.26 -3.23
C ALA A 46 -2.30 8.04 -3.41
N ASN A 47 -2.24 9.38 -3.39
CA ASN A 47 -3.43 10.21 -3.62
C ASN A 47 -4.02 9.95 -5.00
N ALA A 48 -3.22 10.08 -6.05
CA ALA A 48 -3.69 9.89 -7.43
C ALA A 48 -4.20 8.46 -7.67
N ALA A 49 -3.50 7.44 -7.16
CA ALA A 49 -3.89 6.05 -7.29
C ALA A 49 -5.23 5.74 -6.59
N ASN A 50 -5.40 6.18 -5.35
CA ASN A 50 -6.60 5.93 -4.55
C ASN A 50 -7.82 6.70 -5.06
N GLN A 51 -7.62 7.90 -5.60
CA GLN A 51 -8.69 8.69 -6.22
C GLN A 51 -8.99 8.28 -7.67
N LYS A 52 -8.22 7.34 -8.24
CA LYS A 52 -8.30 6.94 -9.66
C LYS A 52 -8.09 8.12 -10.61
N SER A 53 -7.31 9.13 -10.19
CA SER A 53 -7.02 10.32 -10.97
C SER A 53 -5.94 10.04 -12.02
N LEU A 54 -6.35 9.73 -13.26
CA LEU A 54 -5.40 9.53 -14.37
C LEU A 54 -4.59 10.77 -14.65
N ALA A 55 -5.20 11.96 -14.56
CA ALA A 55 -4.51 13.22 -14.81
C ALA A 55 -3.32 13.42 -13.85
N GLU A 56 -3.53 13.21 -12.54
CA GLU A 56 -2.47 13.33 -11.55
C GLU A 56 -1.40 12.24 -11.68
N LEU A 57 -1.77 11.00 -12.06
CA LEU A 57 -0.80 9.94 -12.34
C LEU A 57 0.03 10.26 -13.58
N GLN A 58 -0.58 10.78 -14.63
CA GLN A 58 0.13 11.20 -15.85
C GLN A 58 1.06 12.39 -15.58
N GLU A 59 0.65 13.36 -14.77
CA GLU A 59 1.51 14.47 -14.35
C GLU A 59 2.72 13.95 -13.56
N LEU A 60 2.49 13.06 -12.56
CA LEU A 60 3.56 12.42 -11.82
C LEU A 60 4.49 11.62 -12.74
N TYR A 61 3.96 10.92 -13.72
CA TYR A 61 4.76 10.20 -14.72
C TYR A 61 5.66 11.13 -15.52
N GLN A 62 5.15 12.28 -15.97
CA GLN A 62 5.97 13.28 -16.65
C GLN A 62 7.08 13.85 -15.76
N GLU A 63 6.82 14.06 -14.46
CA GLU A 63 7.85 14.48 -13.50
C GLU A 63 8.98 13.43 -13.39
N VAL A 64 8.63 12.14 -13.30
CA VAL A 64 9.65 11.05 -13.18
C VAL A 64 10.38 10.80 -14.48
N LEU A 65 9.79 11.08 -15.65
CA LEU A 65 10.44 10.96 -16.95
C LEU A 65 11.65 11.93 -17.09
N GLN A 66 11.62 13.06 -16.40
CA GLN A 66 12.73 14.02 -16.38
C GLN A 66 13.90 13.59 -15.48
N GLN A 67 13.70 12.55 -14.67
CA GLN A 67 14.71 12.03 -13.77
C GLN A 67 15.49 10.88 -14.43
N ASN A 68 16.73 10.63 -13.95
CA ASN A 68 17.62 9.60 -14.45
C ASN A 68 18.14 8.69 -13.32
N GLY A 69 18.55 7.48 -13.68
CA GLY A 69 19.11 6.49 -12.77
C GLY A 69 18.10 5.43 -12.33
N ASP A 70 18.56 4.44 -11.59
CA ASP A 70 17.80 3.24 -11.23
C ASP A 70 16.52 3.56 -10.47
N ARG A 71 16.58 4.51 -9.53
CA ARG A 71 15.39 4.95 -8.77
C ARG A 71 14.33 5.58 -9.69
N ALA A 72 14.75 6.40 -10.65
CA ALA A 72 13.84 7.00 -11.62
C ALA A 72 13.18 5.93 -12.49
N ASN A 73 13.94 4.96 -12.97
CA ASN A 73 13.40 3.86 -13.77
C ASN A 73 12.39 3.03 -12.98
N LEU A 74 12.67 2.76 -11.70
CA LEU A 74 11.73 2.07 -10.81
C LEU A 74 10.44 2.87 -10.61
N ARG A 75 10.55 4.18 -10.33
CA ARG A 75 9.37 5.06 -10.19
C ARG A 75 8.54 5.14 -11.47
N LYS A 76 9.19 5.17 -12.65
CA LYS A 76 8.50 5.12 -13.95
C LYS A 76 7.67 3.85 -14.06
N ALA A 77 8.24 2.69 -13.79
CA ALA A 77 7.54 1.42 -13.83
C ALA A 77 6.35 1.37 -12.86
N ILE A 78 6.53 1.84 -11.62
CA ILE A 78 5.47 1.89 -10.61
C ILE A 78 4.30 2.79 -11.03
N VAL A 79 4.60 3.99 -11.54
CA VAL A 79 3.55 4.95 -11.95
C VAL A 79 2.85 4.46 -13.22
N HIS A 80 3.61 3.97 -14.21
CA HIS A 80 3.06 3.45 -15.47
C HIS A 80 2.12 2.26 -15.23
N SER A 81 2.54 1.27 -14.44
CA SER A 81 1.69 0.14 -14.06
C SER A 81 0.37 0.60 -13.42
N ARG A 82 0.41 1.64 -12.58
CA ARG A 82 -0.80 2.16 -11.94
C ARG A 82 -1.70 2.92 -12.90
N ILE A 83 -1.12 3.59 -13.90
CA ILE A 83 -1.90 4.23 -14.99
C ILE A 83 -2.65 3.14 -15.75
N GLU A 84 -1.98 2.08 -16.21
CA GLU A 84 -2.60 0.97 -16.95
C GLU A 84 -3.79 0.36 -16.18
N ILE A 85 -3.60 0.04 -14.90
CA ILE A 85 -4.65 -0.52 -14.04
C ILE A 85 -5.82 0.45 -13.89
N ASN A 86 -5.56 1.73 -13.64
CA ASN A 86 -6.62 2.72 -13.42
C ASN A 86 -7.37 3.03 -14.73
N GLU A 87 -6.70 3.08 -15.86
CA GLU A 87 -7.35 3.21 -17.20
C GLU A 87 -8.30 2.05 -17.45
N GLN A 88 -7.84 0.82 -17.25
CA GLN A 88 -8.66 -0.37 -17.42
C GLN A 88 -9.87 -0.38 -16.47
N PHE A 89 -9.66 -0.01 -15.20
CA PHE A 89 -10.72 0.08 -14.21
C PHE A 89 -11.80 1.11 -14.60
N LEU A 90 -11.38 2.29 -15.04
CA LEU A 90 -12.31 3.35 -15.45
C LEU A 90 -13.09 2.99 -16.73
N LEU A 91 -12.47 2.24 -17.65
CA LEU A 91 -13.11 1.83 -18.90
C LEU A 91 -14.12 0.69 -18.68
N ASN A 92 -13.77 -0.31 -17.89
CA ASN A 92 -14.49 -1.58 -17.82
C ASN A 92 -15.13 -1.84 -16.46
N THR A 93 -14.92 -0.99 -15.48
CA THR A 93 -15.35 -1.19 -14.08
C THR A 93 -14.91 -2.57 -13.58
N ARG A 94 -13.69 -2.98 -13.93
CA ARG A 94 -13.10 -4.26 -13.55
C ARG A 94 -11.66 -4.04 -13.10
N PHE A 95 -11.32 -4.54 -11.91
CA PHE A 95 -9.95 -4.54 -11.43
C PHE A 95 -9.21 -5.73 -12.05
N ASP A 96 -8.16 -5.46 -12.81
CA ASP A 96 -7.36 -6.47 -13.49
C ASP A 96 -5.91 -6.02 -13.54
N VAL A 97 -5.02 -6.78 -12.92
CA VAL A 97 -3.57 -6.51 -12.88
C VAL A 97 -2.81 -7.22 -13.99
N SER A 98 -3.46 -8.12 -14.73
CA SER A 98 -2.81 -8.87 -15.82
C SER A 98 -2.40 -7.99 -17.00
N ILE A 99 -2.98 -6.80 -17.09
CA ILE A 99 -2.68 -5.81 -18.13
C ILE A 99 -1.34 -5.11 -17.95
N VAL A 100 -0.76 -5.15 -16.74
CA VAL A 100 0.53 -4.50 -16.46
C VAL A 100 1.61 -5.08 -17.36
N SER A 101 2.36 -4.20 -18.00
CA SER A 101 3.41 -4.59 -18.95
C SER A 101 4.48 -5.47 -18.31
N GLU A 102 4.95 -6.47 -19.03
CA GLU A 102 6.03 -7.35 -18.55
C GLU A 102 7.35 -6.60 -18.32
N GLU A 103 7.56 -5.47 -19.03
CA GLU A 103 8.72 -4.62 -18.83
C GLU A 103 8.69 -3.96 -17.45
N ASP A 104 7.56 -3.38 -17.04
CA ASP A 104 7.40 -2.75 -15.73
C ASP A 104 7.51 -3.77 -14.59
N LYS A 105 6.84 -4.93 -14.74
CA LYS A 105 6.99 -6.04 -13.78
C LYS A 105 8.45 -6.45 -13.62
N ALA A 106 9.17 -6.63 -14.72
CA ALA A 106 10.58 -7.02 -14.70
C ALA A 106 11.48 -5.98 -14.04
N VAL A 107 11.24 -4.68 -14.25
CA VAL A 107 11.98 -3.59 -13.60
C VAL A 107 11.79 -3.64 -12.08
N ILE A 108 10.54 -3.74 -11.62
CA ILE A 108 10.22 -3.76 -10.19
C ILE A 108 10.79 -5.03 -9.54
N GLN A 109 10.56 -6.20 -10.14
CA GLN A 109 11.06 -7.48 -9.62
C GLN A 109 12.58 -7.52 -9.56
N THR A 110 13.26 -7.06 -10.60
CA THR A 110 14.73 -7.02 -10.65
C THR A 110 15.30 -6.12 -9.56
N TYR A 111 14.66 -4.98 -9.28
CA TYR A 111 15.06 -4.11 -8.18
C TYR A 111 14.95 -4.83 -6.84
N LEU A 112 13.79 -5.42 -6.53
CA LEU A 112 13.54 -6.10 -5.25
C LEU A 112 14.47 -7.29 -5.02
N TRP A 113 14.86 -8.03 -6.08
CA TRP A 113 15.84 -9.12 -6.00
C TRP A 113 17.27 -8.65 -5.68
N LYS A 114 17.65 -7.46 -6.12
CA LYS A 114 19.00 -6.92 -5.89
C LYS A 114 19.21 -6.42 -4.46
N VAL A 115 18.16 -6.04 -3.76
CA VAL A 115 18.26 -5.45 -2.43
C VAL A 115 18.33 -6.54 -1.36
N GLN A 116 19.47 -6.61 -0.67
CA GLN A 116 19.71 -7.65 0.36
C GLN A 116 19.00 -7.36 1.69
N SER A 117 18.81 -6.09 2.03
CA SER A 117 18.24 -5.67 3.31
C SER A 117 17.10 -4.67 3.04
N TRP A 118 15.90 -5.14 3.22
CA TRP A 118 14.70 -4.35 2.96
C TRP A 118 14.43 -3.33 4.07
N THR A 119 14.21 -2.11 3.64
CA THR A 119 13.70 -1.00 4.42
C THR A 119 12.20 -0.82 4.17
N LEU A 120 11.59 0.20 4.77
CA LEU A 120 10.19 0.53 4.48
C LEU A 120 9.94 0.88 3.00
N GLU A 121 10.98 1.29 2.28
CA GLU A 121 10.86 1.61 0.85
C GLU A 121 10.59 0.35 0.02
N GLU A 122 11.40 -0.70 0.17
CA GLU A 122 11.21 -1.97 -0.53
C GLU A 122 9.89 -2.63 -0.15
N ILE A 123 9.51 -2.56 1.13
CA ILE A 123 8.23 -3.08 1.61
C ILE A 123 7.07 -2.33 0.96
N ARG A 124 7.16 -1.01 0.79
CA ARG A 124 6.15 -0.19 0.13
C ARG A 124 6.06 -0.48 -1.37
N ILE A 125 7.19 -0.65 -2.04
CA ILE A 125 7.24 -1.04 -3.45
C ILE A 125 6.54 -2.39 -3.62
N PHE A 126 6.92 -3.39 -2.83
CA PHE A 126 6.31 -4.70 -2.86
C PHE A 126 4.80 -4.64 -2.56
N ALA A 127 4.39 -3.89 -1.55
CA ALA A 127 2.98 -3.71 -1.21
C ALA A 127 2.12 -3.17 -2.38
N ASN A 128 2.70 -2.34 -3.24
CA ASN A 128 2.00 -1.76 -4.39
C ASN A 128 2.13 -2.58 -5.68
N SER A 129 2.85 -3.70 -5.65
CA SER A 129 3.12 -4.55 -6.82
C SER A 129 2.99 -6.05 -6.51
N VAL A 130 2.48 -6.42 -5.35
CA VAL A 130 2.40 -7.84 -4.93
C VAL A 130 1.67 -8.69 -5.96
N ASP A 131 0.60 -8.18 -6.55
CA ASP A 131 -0.24 -8.88 -7.53
C ASP A 131 0.43 -9.03 -8.92
N TYR A 132 1.62 -8.41 -9.13
CA TYR A 132 2.35 -8.50 -10.40
C TYR A 132 3.24 -9.74 -10.50
N PHE A 133 3.45 -10.44 -9.39
CA PHE A 133 4.42 -11.53 -9.29
C PHE A 133 3.74 -12.89 -9.20
N GLU A 134 4.45 -13.90 -9.69
CA GLU A 134 4.06 -15.30 -9.50
C GLU A 134 4.10 -15.68 -8.00
N GLU A 135 3.34 -16.68 -7.62
CA GLU A 135 3.12 -17.07 -6.23
C GLU A 135 4.41 -17.37 -5.44
N ASP A 136 5.34 -18.08 -6.05
CA ASP A 136 6.63 -18.42 -5.43
C ASP A 136 7.48 -17.18 -5.13
N VAL A 137 7.44 -16.18 -6.00
CA VAL A 137 8.10 -14.87 -5.81
C VAL A 137 7.42 -14.08 -4.71
N GLN A 138 6.09 -14.06 -4.69
CA GLN A 138 5.32 -13.39 -3.63
C GLN A 138 5.64 -13.99 -2.26
N ILE A 139 5.61 -15.32 -2.13
CA ILE A 139 5.93 -16.03 -0.88
C ILE A 139 7.36 -15.69 -0.43
N TYR A 140 8.33 -15.73 -1.33
CA TYR A 140 9.72 -15.42 -1.00
C TYR A 140 9.87 -13.98 -0.47
N PHE A 141 9.34 -12.99 -1.19
CA PHE A 141 9.42 -11.60 -0.76
C PHE A 141 8.65 -11.34 0.54
N PHE A 142 7.51 -11.96 0.71
CA PHE A 142 6.74 -11.84 1.95
C PHE A 142 7.49 -12.39 3.16
N GLN A 143 8.21 -13.50 3.03
CA GLN A 143 9.05 -14.03 4.10
C GLN A 143 10.18 -13.06 4.49
N LEU A 144 10.74 -12.30 3.54
CA LEU A 144 11.72 -11.24 3.86
C LEU A 144 11.08 -10.10 4.67
N VAL A 145 9.86 -9.73 4.30
CA VAL A 145 9.10 -8.67 4.98
C VAL A 145 8.74 -9.04 6.41
N LEU A 146 8.24 -10.25 6.66
CA LEU A 146 7.84 -10.69 7.99
C LEU A 146 8.97 -10.59 9.02
N LYS A 147 10.23 -10.82 8.60
CA LYS A 147 11.41 -10.64 9.46
C LYS A 147 11.61 -9.19 9.92
N SER A 148 11.05 -8.24 9.19
CA SER A 148 11.17 -6.82 9.50
C SER A 148 9.99 -6.27 10.31
N LEU A 149 8.84 -6.97 10.33
CA LEU A 149 7.62 -6.52 11.01
C LEU A 149 7.87 -6.14 12.48
N GLU A 150 8.53 -7.02 13.24
CA GLU A 150 8.84 -6.79 14.65
C GLU A 150 9.69 -5.53 14.89
N LYS A 151 10.55 -5.17 13.95
CA LYS A 151 11.39 -3.97 14.06
C LYS A 151 10.61 -2.68 13.86
N TYR A 152 9.56 -2.72 13.05
CA TYR A 152 8.81 -1.53 12.63
C TYR A 152 7.42 -1.39 13.28
N LYS A 153 6.94 -2.40 14.04
CA LYS A 153 5.58 -2.40 14.61
C LYS A 153 5.27 -1.24 15.56
N HIS A 154 6.30 -0.64 16.17
CA HIS A 154 6.16 0.53 17.04
C HIS A 154 6.45 1.87 16.34
N TYR A 155 6.77 1.84 15.06
CA TYR A 155 7.01 3.01 14.23
C TYR A 155 5.77 3.29 13.37
N ASP A 156 5.13 4.43 13.57
CA ASP A 156 3.82 4.73 12.95
C ASP A 156 3.84 4.65 11.42
N ARG A 157 4.93 5.10 10.81
CA ARG A 157 5.16 4.96 9.37
C ARG A 157 5.29 3.50 8.95
N GLY A 158 5.95 2.68 9.78
CA GLY A 158 6.06 1.24 9.61
C GLY A 158 4.70 0.57 9.67
N LYS A 159 3.89 0.85 10.71
CA LYS A 159 2.52 0.30 10.83
C LYS A 159 1.69 0.53 9.58
N LYS A 160 1.72 1.74 9.02
CA LYS A 160 0.95 2.07 7.80
C LYS A 160 1.44 1.29 6.58
N VAL A 161 2.75 1.18 6.37
CA VAL A 161 3.33 0.44 5.25
C VAL A 161 3.00 -1.06 5.36
N PHE A 162 3.16 -1.65 6.54
CA PHE A 162 2.81 -3.06 6.76
C PHE A 162 1.31 -3.31 6.64
N SER A 163 0.47 -2.43 7.17
CA SER A 163 -0.99 -2.56 7.03
C SER A 163 -1.42 -2.51 5.55
N THR A 164 -0.81 -1.65 4.73
CA THR A 164 -1.05 -1.62 3.28
C THR A 164 -0.65 -2.94 2.63
N LEU A 165 0.53 -3.46 2.94
CA LEU A 165 0.99 -4.74 2.41
C LEU A 165 0.06 -5.90 2.81
N LEU A 166 -0.30 -5.99 4.10
CA LEU A 166 -1.20 -7.03 4.59
C LEU A 166 -2.56 -6.95 3.91
N THR A 167 -3.11 -5.75 3.71
CA THR A 167 -4.37 -5.55 3.00
C THR A 167 -4.32 -6.18 1.60
N ASN A 168 -3.28 -5.93 0.83
CA ASN A 168 -3.16 -6.46 -0.53
C ASN A 168 -2.90 -7.97 -0.55
N ILE A 169 -2.05 -8.49 0.34
CA ILE A 169 -1.76 -9.94 0.42
C ILE A 169 -2.96 -10.75 0.91
N ILE A 170 -3.73 -10.26 1.89
CA ILE A 170 -4.91 -10.95 2.40
C ILE A 170 -5.92 -11.16 1.28
N GLU A 171 -6.14 -10.15 0.44
CA GLU A 171 -7.03 -10.24 -0.72
C GLU A 171 -6.60 -11.35 -1.68
N GLU A 172 -5.32 -11.40 -2.02
CA GLU A 172 -4.75 -12.41 -2.89
C GLU A 172 -4.88 -13.84 -2.29
N LEU A 173 -4.59 -14.00 -0.99
CA LEU A 173 -4.74 -15.27 -0.30
C LEU A 173 -6.19 -15.77 -0.30
N ILE A 174 -7.16 -14.90 -0.06
CA ILE A 174 -8.59 -15.25 -0.12
C ILE A 174 -8.96 -15.67 -1.55
N THR A 175 -8.47 -14.94 -2.54
CA THR A 175 -8.73 -15.23 -3.96
C THR A 175 -8.17 -16.59 -4.39
N ARG A 176 -7.07 -17.06 -3.76
CA ARG A 176 -6.41 -18.37 -3.99
C ARG A 176 -6.86 -19.47 -3.02
N ASP A 177 -7.91 -19.27 -2.26
CA ASP A 177 -8.40 -20.24 -1.25
C ASP A 177 -7.41 -20.59 -0.13
N GLN A 178 -6.41 -19.75 0.11
CA GLN A 178 -5.45 -19.90 1.21
C GLN A 178 -5.98 -19.28 2.51
N LEU A 179 -7.16 -19.71 2.94
CA LEU A 179 -7.93 -19.06 4.01
C LEU A 179 -7.26 -19.10 5.37
N GLU A 180 -6.53 -20.15 5.69
CA GLU A 180 -5.81 -20.27 6.96
C GLU A 180 -4.73 -19.18 7.10
N TYR A 181 -3.94 -18.97 6.03
CA TYR A 181 -2.94 -17.90 6.00
C TYR A 181 -3.60 -16.52 5.99
N ALA A 182 -4.66 -16.34 5.21
CA ALA A 182 -5.42 -15.10 5.19
C ALA A 182 -5.92 -14.72 6.59
N ALA A 183 -6.48 -15.67 7.34
CA ALA A 183 -6.95 -15.46 8.70
C ALA A 183 -5.81 -15.07 9.66
N GLN A 184 -4.64 -15.74 9.59
CA GLN A 184 -3.48 -15.37 10.40
C GLN A 184 -3.01 -13.94 10.12
N LEU A 185 -2.93 -13.53 8.85
CA LEU A 185 -2.54 -12.16 8.49
C LEU A 185 -3.61 -11.14 8.88
N LEU A 186 -4.88 -11.54 8.86
CA LEU A 186 -5.98 -10.68 9.28
C LEU A 186 -5.89 -10.35 10.77
N GLU A 187 -5.48 -11.29 11.63
CA GLU A 187 -5.20 -11.03 13.05
C GLU A 187 -4.06 -10.01 13.23
N ILE A 188 -2.98 -10.13 12.46
CA ILE A 188 -1.90 -9.14 12.48
C ILE A 188 -2.41 -7.76 12.05
N LEU A 189 -3.24 -7.69 11.01
CA LEU A 189 -3.85 -6.45 10.56
C LEU A 189 -4.78 -5.86 11.63
N HIS A 190 -5.50 -6.72 12.37
CA HIS A 190 -6.32 -6.31 13.51
C HIS A 190 -5.49 -5.62 14.59
N GLU A 191 -4.35 -6.19 14.97
CA GLU A 191 -3.44 -5.62 15.96
C GLU A 191 -2.85 -4.28 15.49
N LEU A 192 -2.32 -4.22 14.26
CA LEU A 192 -1.73 -3.01 13.70
C LEU A 192 -2.73 -1.87 13.52
N SER A 193 -4.03 -2.19 13.35
CA SER A 193 -5.12 -1.22 13.17
C SER A 193 -5.89 -0.92 14.47
N SER A 194 -5.26 -1.11 15.64
CA SER A 194 -5.92 -0.90 16.94
C SER A 194 -6.14 0.58 17.30
N THR A 195 -5.45 1.51 16.65
CA THR A 195 -5.54 2.94 16.92
C THR A 195 -6.42 3.67 15.90
N HIS A 196 -7.01 4.81 16.29
CA HIS A 196 -7.96 5.57 15.46
C HIS A 196 -7.35 6.13 14.17
N ASP A 197 -6.06 6.43 14.14
CA ASP A 197 -5.32 6.88 12.96
C ASP A 197 -5.09 5.77 11.92
N CYS A 198 -5.39 4.52 12.28
CA CYS A 198 -5.38 3.35 11.42
C CYS A 198 -6.80 2.89 11.02
N ALA A 199 -7.83 3.75 11.14
CA ALA A 199 -9.23 3.43 10.90
C ALA A 199 -9.50 2.81 9.52
N PHE A 200 -8.82 3.27 8.47
CA PHE A 200 -8.94 2.67 7.14
C PHE A 200 -8.61 1.17 7.15
N TYR A 201 -7.51 0.79 7.79
CA TYR A 201 -7.10 -0.62 7.85
C TYR A 201 -8.04 -1.46 8.72
N ARG A 202 -8.70 -0.86 9.71
CA ARG A 202 -9.75 -1.52 10.49
C ARG A 202 -11.01 -1.77 9.64
N ILE A 203 -11.38 -0.83 8.77
CA ILE A 203 -12.46 -1.02 7.81
C ILE A 203 -12.12 -2.15 6.85
N MET A 204 -10.87 -2.21 6.37
CA MET A 204 -10.40 -3.28 5.48
C MET A 204 -10.35 -4.64 6.16
N HIS A 205 -9.94 -4.69 7.44
CA HIS A 205 -10.05 -5.91 8.24
C HIS A 205 -11.48 -6.46 8.21
N ASN A 206 -12.47 -5.63 8.50
CA ASN A 206 -13.88 -6.06 8.50
C ASN A 206 -14.36 -6.52 7.11
N TYR A 207 -13.91 -5.84 6.05
CA TYR A 207 -14.20 -6.24 4.68
C TYR A 207 -13.70 -7.65 4.38
N TYR A 208 -12.42 -7.95 4.67
CA TYR A 208 -11.82 -9.26 4.42
C TYR A 208 -12.35 -10.35 5.37
N GLN A 209 -12.66 -10.01 6.61
CA GLN A 209 -13.36 -10.93 7.50
C GLN A 209 -14.70 -11.40 6.90
N GLY A 210 -15.42 -10.48 6.28
CA GLY A 210 -16.66 -10.82 5.57
C GLY A 210 -16.42 -11.75 4.38
N LEU A 211 -15.34 -11.56 3.59
CA LEU A 211 -14.99 -12.47 2.49
C LEU A 211 -14.65 -13.87 3.03
N ILE A 212 -13.86 -13.96 4.11
CA ILE A 212 -13.51 -15.24 4.75
C ILE A 212 -14.77 -15.96 5.27
N TRP A 213 -15.72 -15.24 5.88
CA TRP A 213 -16.99 -15.84 6.31
C TRP A 213 -17.79 -16.40 5.14
N MET A 214 -17.87 -15.66 4.01
CA MET A 214 -18.54 -16.16 2.82
C MET A 214 -17.90 -17.43 2.25
N LYS A 215 -16.57 -17.55 2.29
CA LYS A 215 -15.83 -18.76 1.92
C LYS A 215 -16.09 -19.95 2.87
N ASN A 216 -16.46 -19.68 4.12
CA ASN A 216 -16.79 -20.67 5.13
C ASN A 216 -18.32 -20.94 5.23
N ASP A 217 -19.05 -20.72 4.16
CA ASP A 217 -20.50 -20.91 4.04
C ASP A 217 -21.38 -19.96 4.89
N GLU A 218 -20.77 -18.98 5.57
CA GLU A 218 -21.50 -17.95 6.35
C GLU A 218 -21.85 -16.73 5.45
N VAL A 219 -22.53 -17.00 4.33
CA VAL A 219 -22.71 -16.04 3.22
C VAL A 219 -23.45 -14.78 3.66
N GLU A 220 -24.57 -14.90 4.38
CA GLU A 220 -25.39 -13.75 4.78
C GLU A 220 -24.62 -12.81 5.71
N GLN A 221 -23.94 -13.37 6.71
CA GLN A 221 -23.15 -12.62 7.67
C GLN A 221 -21.94 -11.95 6.98
N GLY A 222 -21.22 -12.69 6.14
CA GLY A 222 -20.07 -12.18 5.41
C GLY A 222 -20.41 -11.05 4.45
N LEU A 223 -21.50 -11.20 3.70
CA LEU A 223 -21.99 -10.18 2.78
C LEU A 223 -22.41 -8.90 3.53
N LYS A 224 -23.09 -9.05 4.66
CA LYS A 224 -23.48 -7.91 5.52
C LYS A 224 -22.26 -7.15 6.01
N GLU A 225 -21.21 -7.85 6.48
CA GLU A 225 -19.99 -7.23 7.00
C GLU A 225 -19.21 -6.51 5.90
N SER A 226 -18.95 -7.17 4.76
CA SER A 226 -18.24 -6.54 3.64
C SER A 226 -18.99 -5.33 3.10
N LYS A 227 -20.33 -5.40 2.93
CA LYS A 227 -21.14 -4.25 2.55
C LYS A 227 -21.14 -3.14 3.61
N SER A 228 -21.04 -3.48 4.90
CA SER A 228 -20.92 -2.48 5.96
C SER A 228 -19.59 -1.71 5.85
N ALA A 229 -18.49 -2.39 5.61
CA ALA A 229 -17.18 -1.76 5.39
C ALA A 229 -17.23 -0.79 4.20
N ILE A 230 -17.81 -1.21 3.06
CA ILE A 230 -17.97 -0.35 1.88
C ILE A 230 -18.82 0.88 2.19
N ARG A 231 -19.93 0.73 2.93
CA ARG A 231 -20.79 1.86 3.34
C ARG A 231 -20.06 2.85 4.24
N ILE A 232 -19.15 2.39 5.11
CA ILE A 232 -18.32 3.28 5.93
C ILE A 232 -17.39 4.09 5.03
N LEU A 233 -16.72 3.49 4.04
CA LEU A 233 -15.89 4.22 3.08
C LEU A 233 -16.69 5.29 2.33
N ASP A 234 -17.90 4.95 1.88
CA ASP A 234 -18.80 5.89 1.20
C ASP A 234 -19.25 7.05 2.10
N ALA A 235 -19.59 6.75 3.35
CA ALA A 235 -19.99 7.76 4.34
C ALA A 235 -18.84 8.71 4.74
N LEU A 236 -17.58 8.25 4.63
CA LEU A 236 -16.38 9.06 4.82
C LEU A 236 -15.95 9.83 3.57
N ASP A 237 -16.76 9.82 2.52
CA ASP A 237 -16.52 10.44 1.22
C ASP A 237 -15.32 9.86 0.44
N TYR A 238 -14.89 8.64 0.76
CA TYR A 238 -13.87 7.90 -0.01
C TYR A 238 -14.49 7.17 -1.20
N LYS A 239 -15.19 7.93 -2.07
CA LYS A 239 -16.01 7.41 -3.17
C LYS A 239 -15.28 6.44 -4.10
N SER A 240 -14.05 6.78 -4.48
CA SER A 240 -13.24 5.94 -5.39
C SER A 240 -12.86 4.60 -4.75
N LEU A 241 -12.58 4.59 -3.44
CA LEU A 241 -12.31 3.36 -2.71
C LEU A 241 -13.58 2.54 -2.50
N ALA A 242 -14.69 3.18 -2.14
CA ALA A 242 -16.00 2.50 -2.03
C ALA A 242 -16.39 1.83 -3.34
N LEU A 243 -16.20 2.51 -4.48
CA LEU A 243 -16.42 1.95 -5.81
C LEU A 243 -15.50 0.75 -6.09
N LEU A 244 -14.20 0.88 -5.81
CA LEU A 244 -13.23 -0.20 -5.99
C LEU A 244 -13.63 -1.44 -5.19
N TYR A 245 -13.83 -1.32 -3.87
CA TYR A 245 -14.15 -2.47 -3.03
C TYR A 245 -15.53 -3.06 -3.30
N ASN A 246 -16.49 -2.25 -3.77
CA ASN A 246 -17.75 -2.80 -4.28
C ASN A 246 -17.54 -3.61 -5.56
N THR A 247 -16.70 -3.15 -6.49
CA THR A 247 -16.34 -3.89 -7.72
C THR A 247 -15.65 -5.21 -7.38
N LEU A 248 -14.65 -5.18 -6.46
CA LEU A 248 -13.96 -6.39 -5.99
C LEU A 248 -14.92 -7.38 -5.33
N LEU A 249 -15.86 -6.89 -4.51
CA LEU A 249 -16.90 -7.74 -3.92
C LEU A 249 -17.78 -8.41 -5.00
N GLN A 250 -18.19 -7.68 -6.05
CA GLN A 250 -18.96 -8.26 -7.14
C GLN A 250 -18.15 -9.32 -7.89
N GLN A 251 -16.88 -9.04 -8.24
CA GLN A 251 -15.99 -10.00 -8.88
C GLN A 251 -15.78 -11.27 -8.02
N PHE A 252 -15.66 -11.11 -6.69
CA PHE A 252 -15.59 -12.21 -5.75
C PHE A 252 -16.88 -13.06 -5.77
N LEU A 253 -18.05 -12.44 -5.66
CA LEU A 253 -19.35 -13.14 -5.68
C LEU A 253 -19.58 -13.90 -6.98
N GLU A 254 -19.20 -13.30 -8.13
CA GLU A 254 -19.26 -13.95 -9.44
C GLU A 254 -18.36 -15.18 -9.49
N LYS A 255 -17.11 -15.06 -9.03
CA LYS A 255 -16.13 -16.14 -9.00
C LYS A 255 -16.58 -17.32 -8.14
N GLU A 256 -17.13 -17.04 -6.97
CA GLU A 256 -17.61 -18.03 -6.00
C GLU A 256 -19.02 -18.57 -6.33
N ASN A 257 -19.66 -18.08 -7.40
CA ASN A 257 -21.05 -18.42 -7.77
C ASN A 257 -22.06 -18.15 -6.64
N ILE A 258 -21.81 -17.14 -5.80
CA ILE A 258 -22.70 -16.72 -4.72
C ILE A 258 -23.84 -15.86 -5.30
N GLN A 259 -25.07 -16.39 -5.26
CA GLN A 259 -26.25 -15.62 -5.67
C GLN A 259 -26.78 -14.80 -4.49
N ILE A 260 -26.94 -13.51 -4.71
CA ILE A 260 -27.60 -12.62 -3.75
C ILE A 260 -29.10 -12.74 -4.01
N VAL A 261 -29.82 -13.35 -3.07
CA VAL A 261 -31.30 -13.44 -3.07
C VAL A 261 -31.89 -12.11 -2.62
#